data_c45e5929f34383dfe53d8057c6327ebc
#
_entry.id   c45e5929f34383dfe53d8057c6327ebc
#
_cell.length_a   1.000
_cell.length_b   1.000
_cell.length_c   1.000
_cell.angle_alpha   90.00
_cell.angle_beta   90.00
_cell.angle_gamma   90.00
#
_symmetry.space_group_name_H-M   'P 1'
#
loop_
_entity.id
_entity.type
_entity.pdbx_description
1 polymer ?
#
loop_
_entity_poly.entity_id
_entity_poly.type
_entity_poly.pdbx_seq_one_letter_code
_entity_poly.pdbx_strand_id
1 'polypeptide(L)'
;PATFAAVKEHASLISSVSHERVRDELTKILTSKQPARGIRLLDETGMLEILLPEVITLKGVEQPPQYHPEGDVYIHTLMLLEQLSEAPAELAWGALLHDIAKPCTFERAVDRIRFNGHDRIGAQMSDVILRRLAFSNDSRELICALVREHLRFKDAFNMKVSTLKRFFSLDRFDLHMALHKIDCMASHKDMSAYNFCTEKLAEFAKEPPPPLRLVTGADLIAMGFSPGPEFSGIL
;
A
#
# COMPACT_ATOMS: atom_id res chain seq x y z
N PRO A 1 25.76 21.08 9.77
CA PRO A 1 25.69 21.81 11.04
C PRO A 1 25.99 20.88 12.22
N ALA A 2 26.48 21.44 13.34
CA ALA A 2 26.86 20.66 14.54
C ALA A 2 25.74 19.72 15.04
N THR A 3 24.50 20.20 15.03
CA THR A 3 23.31 19.40 15.42
C THR A 3 23.16 18.11 14.58
N PHE A 4 23.36 18.15 13.28
CA PHE A 4 23.27 16.97 12.42
C PHE A 4 24.35 15.93 12.75
N ALA A 5 25.59 16.38 13.00
CA ALA A 5 26.68 15.52 13.40
C ALA A 5 26.39 14.85 14.75
N ALA A 6 25.90 15.61 15.73
CA ALA A 6 25.50 15.07 17.03
C ALA A 6 24.35 14.04 16.94
N VAL A 7 23.35 14.31 16.09
CA VAL A 7 22.26 13.34 15.82
C VAL A 7 22.83 12.03 15.26
N LYS A 8 23.75 12.11 14.31
CA LYS A 8 24.39 10.90 13.73
C LYS A 8 25.23 10.14 14.76
N GLU A 9 25.99 10.85 15.58
CA GLU A 9 26.81 10.25 16.64
C GLU A 9 25.96 9.49 17.68
N HIS A 10 24.78 10.01 17.99
CA HIS A 10 23.90 9.46 19.00
C HIS A 10 22.70 8.66 18.44
N ALA A 11 22.71 8.33 17.13
CA ALA A 11 21.60 7.63 16.47
C ALA A 11 21.17 6.33 17.19
N SER A 12 22.14 5.57 17.74
CA SER A 12 21.87 4.32 18.46
C SER A 12 21.00 4.48 19.71
N LEU A 13 20.96 5.66 20.31
CA LEU A 13 20.13 5.94 21.49
C LEU A 13 18.62 5.89 21.16
N ILE A 14 18.24 5.98 19.88
CA ILE A 14 16.84 5.88 19.47
C ILE A 14 16.21 4.54 19.84
N SER A 15 16.98 3.46 19.95
CA SER A 15 16.50 2.14 20.37
C SER A 15 15.99 2.09 21.81
N SER A 16 16.30 3.10 22.66
CA SER A 16 15.76 3.23 24.01
C SER A 16 14.39 3.93 24.06
N VAL A 17 13.91 4.47 22.95
CA VAL A 17 12.62 5.17 22.86
C VAL A 17 11.51 4.13 22.64
N SER A 18 10.35 4.33 23.29
CA SER A 18 9.21 3.41 23.12
C SER A 18 8.70 3.40 21.67
N HIS A 19 8.20 2.25 21.24
CA HIS A 19 7.74 2.05 19.86
C HIS A 19 6.59 2.97 19.48
N GLU A 20 5.70 3.32 20.42
CA GLU A 20 4.62 4.27 20.22
C GLU A 20 5.15 5.67 19.87
N ARG A 21 6.16 6.14 20.61
CA ARG A 21 6.78 7.44 20.34
C ARG A 21 7.51 7.44 19.00
N VAL A 22 8.21 6.36 18.68
CA VAL A 22 8.86 6.18 17.38
C VAL A 22 7.82 6.21 16.26
N ARG A 23 6.69 5.46 16.40
CA ARG A 23 5.57 5.51 15.45
C ARG A 23 5.07 6.93 15.24
N ASP A 24 4.81 7.65 16.33
CA ASP A 24 4.22 8.98 16.27
C ASP A 24 5.14 9.98 15.56
N GLU A 25 6.45 9.93 15.84
CA GLU A 25 7.42 10.78 15.15
C GLU A 25 7.63 10.39 13.67
N LEU A 26 7.72 9.10 13.36
CA LEU A 26 7.77 8.64 11.98
C LEU A 26 6.50 9.03 11.20
N THR A 27 5.34 8.94 11.82
CA THR A 27 4.07 9.36 11.21
C THR A 27 4.06 10.87 10.96
N LYS A 28 4.51 11.69 11.89
CA LYS A 28 4.66 13.14 11.67
C LYS A 28 5.59 13.46 10.50
N ILE A 29 6.69 12.73 10.36
CA ILE A 29 7.61 12.88 9.23
C ILE A 29 6.89 12.54 7.92
N LEU A 30 6.22 11.38 7.87
CA LEU A 30 5.55 10.88 6.67
C LEU A 30 4.34 11.73 6.26
N THR A 31 3.64 12.34 7.21
CA THR A 31 2.50 13.25 6.96
C THR A 31 2.90 14.73 6.83
N SER A 32 4.20 15.03 6.82
CA SER A 32 4.70 16.41 6.65
C SER A 32 4.58 16.87 5.19
N LYS A 33 4.93 18.15 4.94
CA LYS A 33 5.01 18.70 3.58
C LYS A 33 6.12 18.10 2.72
N GLN A 34 7.11 17.43 3.33
CA GLN A 34 8.29 16.90 2.64
C GLN A 34 8.68 15.52 3.21
N PRO A 35 7.82 14.50 3.11
CA PRO A 35 8.08 13.20 3.71
C PRO A 35 9.34 12.52 3.18
N ALA A 36 9.59 12.57 1.88
CA ALA A 36 10.80 12.01 1.28
C ALA A 36 12.09 12.61 1.87
N ARG A 37 12.10 13.93 2.11
CA ARG A 37 13.25 14.58 2.76
C ARG A 37 13.44 14.06 4.18
N GLY A 38 12.36 13.83 4.93
CA GLY A 38 12.44 13.27 6.27
C GLY A 38 13.05 11.87 6.27
N ILE A 39 12.62 11.00 5.35
CA ILE A 39 13.18 9.65 5.19
C ILE A 39 14.66 9.71 4.79
N ARG A 40 15.06 10.59 3.86
CA ARG A 40 16.49 10.79 3.50
C ARG A 40 17.33 11.23 4.71
N LEU A 41 16.83 12.14 5.55
CA LEU A 41 17.54 12.58 6.76
C LEU A 41 17.68 11.46 7.79
N LEU A 42 16.66 10.61 7.97
CA LEU A 42 16.75 9.42 8.82
C LEU A 42 17.78 8.43 8.29
N ASP A 43 17.88 8.28 6.98
CA ASP A 43 18.86 7.45 6.30
C ASP A 43 20.29 7.99 6.47
N GLU A 44 20.50 9.25 6.16
CA GLU A 44 21.81 9.92 6.30
C GLU A 44 22.35 9.91 7.74
N THR A 45 21.47 9.90 8.73
CA THR A 45 21.83 9.83 10.15
C THR A 45 22.01 8.40 10.66
N GLY A 46 21.68 7.36 9.87
CA GLY A 46 21.70 5.96 10.29
C GLY A 46 20.49 5.54 11.13
N MET A 47 19.58 6.46 11.44
CA MET A 47 18.37 6.14 12.20
C MET A 47 17.42 5.23 11.43
N LEU A 48 17.33 5.36 10.10
CA LEU A 48 16.44 4.53 9.29
C LEU A 48 16.79 3.04 9.40
N GLU A 49 18.08 2.70 9.43
CA GLU A 49 18.55 1.32 9.59
C GLU A 49 18.15 0.71 10.94
N ILE A 50 18.09 1.54 11.99
CA ILE A 50 17.69 1.10 13.33
C ILE A 50 16.17 0.96 13.45
N LEU A 51 15.41 1.90 12.90
CA LEU A 51 13.96 2.00 13.05
C LEU A 51 13.19 1.13 12.07
N LEU A 52 13.63 1.13 10.81
CA LEU A 52 13.00 0.47 9.67
C LEU A 52 14.08 -0.20 8.78
N PRO A 53 14.81 -1.20 9.29
CA PRO A 53 15.86 -1.89 8.53
C PRO A 53 15.32 -2.50 7.23
N GLU A 54 14.04 -2.86 7.19
CA GLU A 54 13.38 -3.39 6.00
C GLU A 54 13.38 -2.36 4.86
N VAL A 55 13.23 -1.08 5.15
CA VAL A 55 13.27 0.00 4.14
C VAL A 55 14.68 0.16 3.56
N ILE A 56 15.71 -0.05 4.36
CA ILE A 56 17.11 -0.01 3.88
C ILE A 56 17.38 -1.12 2.87
N THR A 57 16.73 -2.29 3.00
CA THR A 57 16.91 -3.41 2.05
C THR A 57 16.41 -3.09 0.64
N LEU A 58 15.62 -2.04 0.45
CA LEU A 58 15.16 -1.59 -0.87
C LEU A 58 16.29 -0.99 -1.73
N LYS A 59 17.38 -0.55 -1.10
CA LYS A 59 18.54 0.04 -1.79
C LYS A 59 19.27 -0.99 -2.64
N GLY A 60 19.61 -0.62 -3.86
CA GLY A 60 20.32 -1.49 -4.80
C GLY A 60 19.44 -2.57 -5.43
N VAL A 61 18.15 -2.60 -5.16
CA VAL A 61 17.21 -3.54 -5.80
C VAL A 61 16.79 -2.96 -7.15
N GLU A 62 17.34 -3.55 -8.23
CA GLU A 62 17.06 -3.14 -9.60
C GLU A 62 15.61 -3.41 -10.00
N GLN A 63 15.03 -2.51 -10.79
CA GLN A 63 13.70 -2.64 -11.37
C GLN A 63 13.74 -2.67 -12.90
N PRO A 64 12.71 -3.23 -13.57
CA PRO A 64 12.63 -3.22 -15.04
C PRO A 64 12.56 -1.77 -15.56
N PRO A 65 13.54 -1.29 -16.36
CA PRO A 65 13.59 0.12 -16.80
C PRO A 65 12.38 0.56 -17.62
N GLN A 66 11.64 -0.40 -18.24
CA GLN A 66 10.45 -0.11 -19.03
C GLN A 66 9.30 0.46 -18.18
N TYR A 67 9.24 0.08 -16.89
CA TYR A 67 8.20 0.50 -15.97
C TYR A 67 8.72 1.46 -14.91
N HIS A 68 10.00 1.36 -14.59
CA HIS A 68 10.69 2.07 -13.52
C HIS A 68 12.00 2.68 -14.04
N PRO A 69 11.92 3.80 -14.77
CA PRO A 69 13.11 4.45 -15.34
C PRO A 69 14.10 4.94 -14.27
N GLU A 70 13.64 5.11 -13.02
CA GLU A 70 14.48 5.41 -11.84
C GLU A 70 15.39 4.25 -11.43
N GLY A 71 15.05 3.01 -11.82
CA GLY A 71 15.91 1.84 -11.76
C GLY A 71 16.13 1.19 -10.40
N ASP A 72 15.77 1.83 -9.29
CA ASP A 72 16.03 1.37 -7.91
C ASP A 72 14.76 1.50 -7.06
N VAL A 73 14.42 0.46 -6.27
CA VAL A 73 13.18 0.42 -5.47
C VAL A 73 13.18 1.48 -4.37
N TYR A 74 14.32 1.75 -3.72
CA TYR A 74 14.41 2.79 -2.70
C TYR A 74 14.20 4.18 -3.29
N ILE A 75 14.80 4.45 -4.45
CA ILE A 75 14.62 5.70 -5.18
C ILE A 75 13.17 5.86 -5.61
N HIS A 76 12.55 4.80 -6.16
CA HIS A 76 11.12 4.78 -6.48
C HIS A 76 10.26 5.13 -5.26
N THR A 77 10.50 4.50 -4.12
CA THR A 77 9.77 4.77 -2.87
C THR A 77 9.89 6.24 -2.45
N LEU A 78 11.09 6.83 -2.57
CA LEU A 78 11.28 8.25 -2.27
C LEU A 78 10.55 9.17 -3.27
N MET A 79 10.57 8.85 -4.57
CA MET A 79 9.81 9.61 -5.59
C MET A 79 8.31 9.56 -5.35
N LEU A 80 7.80 8.43 -4.88
CA LEU A 80 6.40 8.26 -4.51
C LEU A 80 6.05 9.11 -3.27
N LEU A 81 6.92 9.14 -2.26
CA LEU A 81 6.77 10.03 -1.10
C LEU A 81 6.87 11.52 -1.48
N GLU A 82 7.61 11.89 -2.52
CA GLU A 82 7.67 13.28 -3.02
C GLU A 82 6.33 13.77 -3.61
N GLN A 83 5.44 12.85 -4.01
CA GLN A 83 4.09 13.19 -4.45
C GLN A 83 3.13 13.49 -3.30
N LEU A 84 3.54 13.22 -2.05
CA LEU A 84 2.73 13.43 -0.86
C LEU A 84 3.05 14.79 -0.21
N SER A 85 2.00 15.44 0.27
CA SER A 85 2.09 16.64 1.12
C SER A 85 0.91 16.65 2.09
N GLU A 86 1.18 16.59 3.39
CA GLU A 86 0.15 16.57 4.44
C GLU A 86 -0.92 15.48 4.20
N ALA A 87 -0.49 14.32 3.70
CA ALA A 87 -1.36 13.20 3.36
C ALA A 87 -1.87 12.45 4.60
N PRO A 88 -3.00 11.71 4.50
CA PRO A 88 -3.44 10.79 5.55
C PRO A 88 -2.35 9.81 5.94
N ALA A 89 -2.27 9.49 7.23
CA ALA A 89 -1.20 8.63 7.78
C ALA A 89 -1.16 7.26 7.08
N GLU A 90 -2.32 6.64 6.90
CA GLU A 90 -2.42 5.31 6.27
C GLU A 90 -1.92 5.33 4.82
N LEU A 91 -2.21 6.39 4.06
CA LEU A 91 -1.68 6.55 2.71
C LEU A 91 -0.17 6.70 2.72
N ALA A 92 0.37 7.52 3.61
CA ALA A 92 1.81 7.79 3.68
C ALA A 92 2.60 6.54 4.11
N TRP A 93 2.09 5.76 5.07
CA TRP A 93 2.65 4.47 5.43
C TRP A 93 2.47 3.42 4.32
N GLY A 94 1.32 3.37 3.66
CA GLY A 94 1.09 2.52 2.49
C GLY A 94 2.09 2.82 1.39
N ALA A 95 2.36 4.10 1.10
CA ALA A 95 3.34 4.54 0.13
C ALA A 95 4.79 4.12 0.49
N LEU A 96 5.17 4.22 1.78
CA LEU A 96 6.50 3.77 2.24
C LEU A 96 6.67 2.26 2.12
N LEU A 97 5.60 1.48 2.34
CA LEU A 97 5.67 0.02 2.49
C LEU A 97 5.18 -0.78 1.28
N HIS A 98 4.61 -0.15 0.23
CA HIS A 98 3.95 -0.88 -0.86
C HIS A 98 4.87 -1.90 -1.54
N ASP A 99 6.13 -1.60 -1.67
CA ASP A 99 7.15 -2.40 -2.34
C ASP A 99 8.15 -3.09 -1.37
N ILE A 100 7.85 -3.13 -0.08
CA ILE A 100 8.77 -3.59 0.96
C ILE A 100 9.27 -5.03 0.78
N ALA A 101 8.53 -5.87 0.05
CA ALA A 101 8.90 -7.25 -0.22
C ALA A 101 9.65 -7.44 -1.55
N LYS A 102 9.89 -6.40 -2.34
CA LYS A 102 10.66 -6.55 -3.59
C LYS A 102 12.05 -7.16 -3.40
N PRO A 103 12.82 -6.82 -2.35
CA PRO A 103 14.12 -7.46 -2.12
C PRO A 103 14.05 -8.98 -1.97
N CYS A 104 13.09 -9.51 -1.22
CA CYS A 104 12.96 -10.96 -0.97
C CYS A 104 12.20 -11.71 -2.08
N THR A 105 11.58 -10.99 -3.01
CA THR A 105 10.87 -11.57 -4.16
C THR A 105 11.56 -11.29 -5.49
N PHE A 106 12.77 -10.72 -5.44
CA PHE A 106 13.59 -10.43 -6.62
C PHE A 106 13.95 -11.70 -7.37
N GLU A 107 13.61 -11.76 -8.64
CA GLU A 107 13.98 -12.84 -9.55
C GLU A 107 14.49 -12.25 -10.87
N ARG A 108 15.74 -12.56 -11.22
CA ARG A 108 16.29 -12.22 -12.53
C ARG A 108 15.99 -13.37 -13.49
N ALA A 109 14.82 -13.34 -14.12
CA ALA A 109 14.46 -14.28 -15.17
C ALA A 109 15.21 -13.96 -16.48
N VAL A 110 15.17 -14.89 -17.45
CA VAL A 110 15.88 -14.75 -18.75
C VAL A 110 15.36 -13.55 -19.54
N ASP A 111 14.07 -13.26 -19.45
CA ASP A 111 13.39 -12.20 -20.22
C ASP A 111 13.32 -10.85 -19.48
N ARG A 112 13.25 -10.87 -18.13
CA ARG A 112 13.09 -9.64 -17.33
C ARG A 112 13.27 -9.90 -15.83
N ILE A 113 13.37 -8.81 -15.06
CA ILE A 113 13.28 -8.84 -13.60
C ILE A 113 11.81 -9.01 -13.19
N ARG A 114 11.55 -9.85 -12.19
CA ARG A 114 10.23 -10.14 -11.64
C ARG A 114 10.23 -10.02 -10.12
N PHE A 115 9.04 -9.74 -9.56
CA PHE A 115 8.79 -9.64 -8.11
C PHE A 115 7.48 -10.35 -7.79
N ASN A 116 7.39 -11.65 -8.08
CA ASN A 116 6.15 -12.40 -7.95
C ASN A 116 5.64 -12.45 -6.49
N GLY A 117 4.43 -11.95 -6.27
CA GLY A 117 3.76 -11.98 -4.97
C GLY A 117 4.29 -10.97 -3.95
N HIS A 118 5.07 -9.95 -4.37
CA HIS A 118 5.56 -8.93 -3.44
C HIS A 118 4.44 -8.12 -2.78
N ASP A 119 3.30 -7.99 -3.41
CA ASP A 119 2.08 -7.41 -2.87
C ASP A 119 1.58 -8.16 -1.63
N ARG A 120 1.45 -9.49 -1.73
CA ARG A 120 0.97 -10.34 -0.65
C ARG A 120 2.01 -10.50 0.46
N ILE A 121 3.27 -10.75 0.10
CA ILE A 121 4.38 -10.88 1.06
C ILE A 121 4.63 -9.53 1.73
N GLY A 122 4.56 -8.44 0.95
CA GLY A 122 4.69 -7.07 1.44
C GLY A 122 3.62 -6.72 2.50
N ALA A 123 2.37 -7.12 2.28
CA ALA A 123 1.33 -6.94 3.29
C ALA A 123 1.62 -7.70 4.59
N GLN A 124 2.19 -8.91 4.52
CA GLN A 124 2.61 -9.67 5.71
C GLN A 124 3.79 -9.00 6.43
N MET A 125 4.80 -8.54 5.69
CA MET A 125 5.93 -7.81 6.26
C MET A 125 5.47 -6.49 6.89
N SER A 126 4.56 -5.77 6.23
CA SER A 126 3.97 -4.53 6.76
C SER A 126 3.23 -4.78 8.07
N ASP A 127 2.46 -5.86 8.20
CA ASP A 127 1.79 -6.21 9.46
C ASP A 127 2.80 -6.43 10.61
N VAL A 128 3.91 -7.08 10.35
CA VAL A 128 4.99 -7.28 11.35
C VAL A 128 5.62 -5.94 11.75
N ILE A 129 5.95 -5.07 10.78
CA ILE A 129 6.52 -3.75 11.03
C ILE A 129 5.56 -2.88 11.85
N LEU A 130 4.30 -2.83 11.45
CA LEU A 130 3.28 -1.99 12.09
C LEU A 130 2.92 -2.50 13.49
N ARG A 131 2.95 -3.82 13.74
CA ARG A 131 2.84 -4.39 15.10
C ARG A 131 4.02 -3.99 15.99
N ARG A 132 5.25 -4.09 15.47
CA ARG A 132 6.46 -3.64 16.17
C ARG A 132 6.35 -2.17 16.58
N LEU A 133 5.76 -1.34 15.73
CA LEU A 133 5.54 0.08 15.97
C LEU A 133 4.25 0.38 16.76
N ALA A 134 3.57 -0.63 17.30
CA ALA A 134 2.37 -0.49 18.12
C ALA A 134 1.22 0.29 17.44
N PHE A 135 0.98 0.07 16.14
CA PHE A 135 -0.21 0.60 15.45
C PHE A 135 -1.49 -0.07 15.94
N SER A 136 -2.61 0.65 15.89
CA SER A 136 -3.94 0.07 16.11
C SER A 136 -4.28 -1.00 15.06
N ASN A 137 -5.20 -1.90 15.38
CA ASN A 137 -5.63 -2.93 14.44
C ASN A 137 -6.21 -2.29 13.16
N ASP A 138 -7.08 -1.29 13.29
CA ASP A 138 -7.75 -0.64 12.16
C ASP A 138 -6.75 -0.01 11.18
N SER A 139 -5.82 0.82 11.69
CA SER A 139 -4.77 1.42 10.84
C SER A 139 -3.89 0.36 10.19
N ARG A 140 -3.57 -0.70 10.93
CA ARG A 140 -2.74 -1.79 10.44
C ARG A 140 -3.42 -2.57 9.31
N GLU A 141 -4.69 -2.92 9.50
CA GLU A 141 -5.48 -3.63 8.49
C GLU A 141 -5.61 -2.82 7.21
N LEU A 142 -5.88 -1.52 7.33
CA LEU A 142 -5.99 -0.62 6.18
C LEU A 142 -4.65 -0.46 5.44
N ILE A 143 -3.54 -0.20 6.15
CA ILE A 143 -2.22 -0.09 5.52
C ILE A 143 -1.83 -1.39 4.81
N CYS A 144 -2.05 -2.54 5.46
CA CYS A 144 -1.79 -3.85 4.85
C CYS A 144 -2.68 -4.12 3.62
N ALA A 145 -3.93 -3.63 3.62
CA ALA A 145 -4.80 -3.71 2.46
C ALA A 145 -4.30 -2.84 1.32
N LEU A 146 -3.85 -1.61 1.59
CA LEU A 146 -3.22 -0.74 0.59
C LEU A 146 -2.03 -1.45 -0.08
N VAL A 147 -1.12 -2.04 0.70
CA VAL A 147 0.03 -2.79 0.18
C VAL A 147 -0.41 -4.01 -0.63
N ARG A 148 -1.38 -4.79 -0.15
CA ARG A 148 -1.84 -6.01 -0.82
C ARG A 148 -2.51 -5.76 -2.16
N GLU A 149 -3.29 -4.69 -2.24
CA GLU A 149 -4.16 -4.43 -3.39
C GLU A 149 -3.53 -3.46 -4.42
N HIS A 150 -2.32 -2.91 -4.17
CA HIS A 150 -1.75 -1.85 -5.01
C HIS A 150 -1.56 -2.27 -6.47
N LEU A 151 -1.24 -3.53 -6.75
CA LEU A 151 -1.10 -4.04 -8.12
C LEU A 151 -2.42 -4.33 -8.83
N ARG A 152 -3.53 -4.38 -8.10
CA ARG A 152 -4.80 -4.88 -8.65
C ARG A 152 -5.40 -3.98 -9.72
N PHE A 153 -5.01 -2.72 -9.74
CA PHE A 153 -5.46 -1.74 -10.74
C PHE A 153 -5.09 -2.14 -12.18
N LYS A 154 -3.95 -2.78 -12.38
CA LYS A 154 -3.50 -3.26 -13.71
C LYS A 154 -4.49 -4.22 -14.37
N ASP A 155 -5.26 -4.96 -13.55
CA ASP A 155 -6.23 -5.95 -14.01
C ASP A 155 -7.65 -5.38 -14.15
N ALA A 156 -7.88 -4.11 -13.74
CA ALA A 156 -9.21 -3.50 -13.66
C ALA A 156 -9.99 -3.55 -14.97
N PHE A 157 -9.32 -3.35 -16.11
CA PHE A 157 -9.93 -3.41 -17.45
C PHE A 157 -10.54 -4.77 -17.77
N ASN A 158 -9.99 -5.85 -17.21
CA ASN A 158 -10.40 -7.23 -17.47
C ASN A 158 -11.33 -7.80 -16.40
N MET A 159 -11.64 -7.01 -15.36
CA MET A 159 -12.53 -7.46 -14.29
C MET A 159 -13.99 -7.51 -14.76
N LYS A 160 -14.70 -8.57 -14.39
CA LYS A 160 -16.16 -8.60 -14.49
C LYS A 160 -16.75 -7.47 -13.63
N VAL A 161 -17.89 -6.93 -14.03
CA VAL A 161 -18.57 -5.84 -13.30
C VAL A 161 -18.75 -6.15 -11.81
N SER A 162 -19.15 -7.36 -11.46
CA SER A 162 -19.31 -7.78 -10.06
C SER A 162 -18.00 -7.78 -9.28
N THR A 163 -16.89 -8.15 -9.93
CA THR A 163 -15.55 -8.13 -9.34
C THR A 163 -15.06 -6.71 -9.17
N LEU A 164 -15.30 -5.85 -10.17
CA LEU A 164 -14.93 -4.43 -10.13
C LEU A 164 -15.70 -3.70 -9.02
N LYS A 165 -17.01 -3.93 -8.89
CA LYS A 165 -17.81 -3.37 -7.79
C LYS A 165 -17.29 -3.81 -6.42
N ARG A 166 -16.92 -5.08 -6.25
CA ARG A 166 -16.30 -5.57 -5.01
C ARG A 166 -14.91 -4.98 -4.77
N PHE A 167 -14.13 -4.73 -5.82
CA PHE A 167 -12.86 -4.02 -5.70
C PHE A 167 -13.09 -2.59 -5.22
N PHE A 168 -14.06 -1.89 -5.75
CA PHE A 168 -14.41 -0.52 -5.35
C PHE A 168 -15.06 -0.44 -3.96
N SER A 169 -15.55 -1.56 -3.41
CA SER A 169 -16.11 -1.63 -2.06
C SER A 169 -15.06 -1.92 -0.97
N LEU A 170 -13.77 -1.95 -1.31
CA LEU A 170 -12.72 -2.01 -0.30
C LEU A 170 -12.80 -0.79 0.64
N ASP A 171 -12.48 -1.03 1.90
CA ASP A 171 -12.45 0.06 2.89
C ASP A 171 -11.50 1.16 2.44
N ARG A 172 -11.93 2.41 2.59
CA ARG A 172 -11.17 3.60 2.18
C ARG A 172 -10.60 3.47 0.76
N PHE A 173 -11.45 3.06 -0.20
CA PHE A 173 -11.02 2.91 -1.60
C PHE A 173 -10.43 4.19 -2.18
N ASP A 174 -10.79 5.35 -1.64
CA ASP A 174 -10.17 6.65 -1.94
C ASP A 174 -8.64 6.62 -1.74
N LEU A 175 -8.15 5.96 -0.68
CA LEU A 175 -6.71 5.83 -0.41
C LEU A 175 -6.04 4.82 -1.36
N HIS A 176 -6.73 3.74 -1.76
CA HIS A 176 -6.23 2.82 -2.79
C HIS A 176 -6.04 3.55 -4.13
N MET A 177 -7.01 4.36 -4.54
CA MET A 177 -6.92 5.21 -5.73
C MET A 177 -5.77 6.21 -5.63
N ALA A 178 -5.62 6.86 -4.46
CA ALA A 178 -4.55 7.81 -4.22
C ALA A 178 -3.16 7.14 -4.30
N LEU A 179 -2.99 5.98 -3.67
CA LEU A 179 -1.74 5.21 -3.73
C LEU A 179 -1.40 4.83 -5.18
N HIS A 180 -2.36 4.27 -5.92
CA HIS A 180 -2.15 3.90 -7.32
C HIS A 180 -1.78 5.12 -8.18
N LYS A 181 -2.43 6.27 -7.96
CA LYS A 181 -2.12 7.51 -8.68
C LYS A 181 -0.66 7.94 -8.48
N ILE A 182 -0.20 8.02 -7.23
CA ILE A 182 1.16 8.49 -6.94
C ILE A 182 2.22 7.47 -7.40
N ASP A 183 1.92 6.17 -7.36
CA ASP A 183 2.78 5.12 -7.88
C ASP A 183 2.96 5.25 -9.41
N CYS A 184 1.86 5.41 -10.16
CA CYS A 184 1.93 5.70 -11.60
C CYS A 184 2.74 6.97 -11.89
N MET A 185 2.52 8.05 -11.13
CA MET A 185 3.23 9.33 -11.33
C MET A 185 4.73 9.22 -11.04
N ALA A 186 5.11 8.40 -10.07
CA ALA A 186 6.51 8.17 -9.70
C ALA A 186 7.23 7.19 -10.66
N SER A 187 6.50 6.43 -11.47
CA SER A 187 7.04 5.41 -12.38
C SER A 187 6.76 5.73 -13.86
N HIS A 188 5.93 4.94 -14.53
CA HIS A 188 5.68 4.97 -15.98
C HIS A 188 4.75 6.11 -16.45
N LYS A 189 4.10 6.84 -15.55
CA LYS A 189 3.17 7.96 -15.79
C LYS A 189 1.91 7.60 -16.59
N ASP A 190 1.63 6.32 -16.81
CA ASP A 190 0.41 5.86 -17.44
C ASP A 190 -0.75 5.88 -16.43
N MET A 191 -1.71 6.78 -16.65
CA MET A 191 -2.88 6.99 -15.80
C MET A 191 -4.13 6.26 -16.32
N SER A 192 -4.00 5.40 -17.33
CA SER A 192 -5.16 4.77 -18.00
C SER A 192 -6.02 3.96 -17.02
N ALA A 193 -5.40 3.12 -16.16
CA ALA A 193 -6.12 2.34 -15.17
C ALA A 193 -6.78 3.22 -14.09
N TYR A 194 -6.11 4.28 -13.65
CA TYR A 194 -6.68 5.26 -12.72
C TYR A 194 -7.91 5.95 -13.32
N ASN A 195 -7.81 6.45 -14.56
CA ASN A 195 -8.90 7.12 -15.25
C ASN A 195 -10.08 6.17 -15.45
N PHE A 196 -9.83 4.95 -15.92
CA PHE A 196 -10.85 3.92 -16.06
C PHE A 196 -11.60 3.66 -14.74
N CYS A 197 -10.88 3.47 -13.63
CA CYS A 197 -11.51 3.27 -12.33
C CYS A 197 -12.33 4.49 -11.91
N THR A 198 -11.83 5.70 -12.14
CA THR A 198 -12.55 6.95 -11.83
C THR A 198 -13.86 7.05 -12.62
N GLU A 199 -13.85 6.76 -13.92
CA GLU A 199 -15.03 6.75 -14.77
C GLU A 199 -16.05 5.70 -14.31
N LYS A 200 -15.58 4.49 -14.02
CA LYS A 200 -16.45 3.39 -13.54
C LYS A 200 -17.04 3.65 -12.16
N LEU A 201 -16.30 4.28 -11.25
CA LEU A 201 -16.84 4.74 -9.97
C LEU A 201 -17.98 5.74 -10.18
N ALA A 202 -17.80 6.73 -11.07
CA ALA A 202 -18.82 7.71 -11.38
C ALA A 202 -20.04 7.09 -12.10
N GLU A 203 -19.84 6.05 -12.90
CA GLU A 203 -20.90 5.28 -13.55
C GLU A 203 -21.72 4.51 -12.51
N PHE A 204 -21.06 3.74 -11.63
CA PHE A 204 -21.74 2.93 -10.62
C PHE A 204 -22.44 3.77 -9.54
N ALA A 205 -21.94 4.98 -9.25
CA ALA A 205 -22.61 5.90 -8.33
C ALA A 205 -23.99 6.38 -8.83
N LYS A 206 -24.25 6.29 -10.14
CA LYS A 206 -25.55 6.64 -10.75
C LYS A 206 -26.55 5.48 -10.74
N GLU A 207 -26.08 4.25 -10.48
CA GLU A 207 -26.97 3.11 -10.42
C GLU A 207 -27.84 3.18 -9.15
N PRO A 208 -29.12 2.75 -9.23
CA PRO A 208 -29.91 2.61 -8.03
C PRO A 208 -29.26 1.60 -7.07
N PRO A 209 -29.39 1.80 -5.75
CA PRO A 209 -28.88 0.82 -4.80
C PRO A 209 -29.49 -0.56 -5.12
N PRO A 210 -28.70 -1.65 -4.98
CA PRO A 210 -29.22 -2.96 -5.23
C PRO A 210 -30.45 -3.21 -4.32
N PRO A 211 -31.47 -3.89 -4.82
CA PRO A 211 -32.63 -4.21 -4.00
C PRO A 211 -32.18 -4.88 -2.70
N LEU A 212 -32.81 -4.50 -1.60
CA LEU A 212 -32.56 -5.14 -0.31
C LEU A 212 -32.82 -6.65 -0.47
N ARG A 213 -31.79 -7.44 -0.21
CA ARG A 213 -31.98 -8.90 -0.16
C ARG A 213 -32.83 -9.20 1.06
N LEU A 214 -34.10 -9.50 0.83
CA LEU A 214 -35.06 -9.83 1.86
C LEU A 214 -34.80 -11.22 2.46
N VAL A 215 -34.14 -12.09 1.71
CA VAL A 215 -33.82 -13.47 2.09
C VAL A 215 -32.38 -13.77 1.73
N THR A 216 -31.65 -14.40 2.63
CA THR A 216 -30.26 -14.86 2.40
C THR A 216 -30.21 -16.38 2.27
N GLY A 217 -29.10 -16.94 1.80
CA GLY A 217 -28.91 -18.40 1.79
C GLY A 217 -29.00 -19.04 3.18
N ALA A 218 -28.60 -18.31 4.23
CA ALA A 218 -28.72 -18.75 5.62
C ALA A 218 -30.19 -18.83 6.06
N ASP A 219 -31.01 -17.87 5.64
CA ASP A 219 -32.45 -17.90 5.93
C ASP A 219 -33.12 -19.08 5.25
N LEU A 220 -32.77 -19.38 3.99
CA LEU A 220 -33.29 -20.55 3.30
C LEU A 220 -32.90 -21.85 3.99
N ILE A 221 -31.66 -21.96 4.48
CA ILE A 221 -31.21 -23.12 5.26
C ILE A 221 -32.01 -23.22 6.57
N ALA A 222 -32.21 -22.12 7.28
CA ALA A 222 -33.03 -22.07 8.51
C ALA A 222 -34.48 -22.44 8.26
N MET A 223 -35.00 -22.17 7.05
CA MET A 223 -36.33 -22.59 6.59
C MET A 223 -36.41 -24.07 6.14
N GLY A 224 -35.29 -24.82 6.20
CA GLY A 224 -35.22 -26.24 5.89
C GLY A 224 -34.85 -26.56 4.43
N PHE A 225 -34.46 -25.58 3.61
CA PHE A 225 -33.98 -25.85 2.26
C PHE A 225 -32.54 -26.38 2.30
N SER A 226 -32.23 -27.35 1.46
CA SER A 226 -30.86 -27.83 1.25
C SER A 226 -30.14 -26.95 0.24
N PRO A 227 -28.84 -26.56 0.48
CA PRO A 227 -28.07 -25.83 -0.49
C PRO A 227 -28.00 -26.52 -1.85
N GLY A 228 -28.36 -25.79 -2.93
CA GLY A 228 -28.43 -26.36 -4.26
C GLY A 228 -28.63 -25.30 -5.35
N PRO A 229 -28.65 -25.70 -6.65
CA PRO A 229 -28.84 -24.80 -7.77
C PRO A 229 -30.09 -23.91 -7.67
N GLU A 230 -31.11 -24.36 -6.97
CA GLU A 230 -32.38 -23.67 -6.77
C GLU A 230 -32.22 -22.37 -5.97
N PHE A 231 -31.17 -22.28 -5.10
CA PHE A 231 -30.86 -21.04 -4.34
C PHE A 231 -30.63 -19.86 -5.25
N SER A 232 -30.02 -20.08 -6.43
CA SER A 232 -29.74 -19.00 -7.38
C SER A 232 -31.00 -18.42 -8.04
N GLY A 233 -32.09 -19.13 -8.00
CA GLY A 233 -33.39 -18.66 -8.52
C GLY A 233 -34.25 -17.95 -7.47
N ILE A 234 -33.96 -18.18 -6.17
CA ILE A 234 -34.67 -17.58 -5.05
C ILE A 234 -33.95 -16.31 -4.55
N LEU A 235 -32.62 -16.25 -4.63
CA LEU A 235 -31.73 -15.20 -4.17
C LEU A 235 -31.28 -14.25 -5.29
#